data_9e44521138b2fdf7c3da4790b7a16a7c
#
_entry.id   9e44521138b2fdf7c3da4790b7a16a7c
#
_cell.length_a   1.000
_cell.length_b   1.000
_cell.length_c   1.000
_cell.angle_alpha   90.00
_cell.angle_beta   90.00
_cell.angle_gamma   90.00
#
_symmetry.space_group_name_H-M   'P 1'
#
loop_
_entity.id
_entity.type
_entity.pdbx_description
1 polymer ?
#
loop_
_entity_poly.entity_id
_entity_poly.type
_entity_poly.pdbx_seq_one_letter_code
_entity_poly.pdbx_strand_id
1 'polypeptide(L)'
;LAEMFPHIRLHQVAGNCDKYRAPIHARTMLCYNLGGVMTFMTHGHQQQVKSGIGGLLSEARRYDAKVVLYGHTHVADCHPEDDGLWVLNPGSAGHAGGSAGILETDGQTVTACYLISQTELEDLQ
;
A
#
# COMPACT_ATOMS: atom_id res chain seq x y z
N LEU A 1 -13.77 10.69 2.75
CA LEU A 1 -13.86 9.65 1.72
C LEU A 1 -14.76 8.49 2.15
N ALA A 2 -14.62 8.04 3.39
CA ALA A 2 -15.46 6.99 3.94
C ALA A 2 -16.94 7.39 3.99
N GLU A 3 -17.22 8.66 4.16
CA GLU A 3 -18.58 9.19 4.17
C GLU A 3 -19.24 9.10 2.80
N MET A 4 -18.46 9.22 1.72
CA MET A 4 -18.95 9.14 0.35
C MET A 4 -19.14 7.69 -0.12
N PHE A 5 -18.42 6.76 0.50
CA PHE A 5 -18.42 5.34 0.10
C PHE A 5 -18.59 4.45 1.33
N PRO A 6 -19.82 4.41 1.92
CA PRO A 6 -20.03 3.71 3.18
C PRO A 6 -19.85 2.18 3.09
N HIS A 7 -19.81 1.61 1.89
CA HIS A 7 -19.58 0.17 1.69
C HIS A 7 -18.10 -0.18 1.66
N ILE A 8 -17.22 0.83 1.55
CA ILE A 8 -15.79 0.64 1.40
C ILE A 8 -15.14 0.87 2.76
N ARG A 9 -14.33 -0.07 3.20
CA ARG A 9 -13.55 0.08 4.42
C ARG A 9 -12.29 0.87 4.11
N LEU A 10 -12.02 1.90 4.90
CA LEU A 10 -10.82 2.71 4.74
C LEU A 10 -9.81 2.33 5.81
N HIS A 11 -8.60 1.97 5.37
CA HIS A 11 -7.44 1.73 6.24
C HIS A 11 -6.38 2.74 5.89
N GLN A 12 -5.82 3.40 6.89
CA GLN A 12 -4.80 4.43 6.67
C GLN A 12 -3.63 4.25 7.62
N VAL A 13 -2.45 4.65 7.14
CA VAL A 13 -1.25 4.76 7.97
C VAL A 13 -0.75 6.19 7.92
N ALA A 14 -0.09 6.63 8.99
CA ALA A 14 0.47 7.98 9.07
C ALA A 14 1.82 8.02 8.37
N GLY A 15 2.03 9.04 7.53
CA GLY A 15 3.33 9.33 6.93
C GLY A 15 4.18 10.21 7.84
N ASN A 16 5.44 10.39 7.47
CA ASN A 16 6.38 11.17 8.27
C ASN A 16 6.03 12.68 8.33
N CYS A 17 5.18 13.15 7.43
CA CYS A 17 4.74 14.55 7.40
C CYS A 17 3.32 14.74 7.92
N ASP A 18 2.67 13.68 8.44
CA ASP A 18 1.26 13.68 8.77
C ASP A 18 0.95 13.86 10.25
N LYS A 19 1.95 14.07 11.10
CA LYS A 19 1.73 14.17 12.55
C LYS A 19 0.78 15.28 12.96
N TYR A 20 0.54 16.25 12.09
CA TYR A 20 -0.39 17.36 12.33
C TYR A 20 -1.63 17.29 11.45
N ARG A 21 -1.73 16.33 10.53
CA ARG A 21 -2.82 16.24 9.55
C ARG A 21 -3.58 14.93 9.61
N ALA A 22 -2.90 13.83 9.96
CA ALA A 22 -3.56 12.53 10.08
C ALA A 22 -4.45 12.50 11.31
N PRO A 23 -5.51 11.67 11.32
CA PRO A 23 -6.27 11.44 12.53
C PRO A 23 -5.33 10.99 13.67
N ILE A 24 -5.61 11.46 14.90
CA ILE A 24 -4.74 11.18 16.04
C ILE A 24 -4.59 9.69 16.34
N HIS A 25 -5.54 8.87 15.88
CA HIS A 25 -5.51 7.41 16.05
C HIS A 25 -4.90 6.68 14.86
N ALA A 26 -4.45 7.39 13.81
CA ALA A 26 -3.80 6.78 12.67
C ALA A 26 -2.46 6.18 13.08
N ARG A 27 -2.22 4.95 12.68
CA ARG A 27 -1.00 4.21 13.01
C ARG A 27 0.02 4.36 11.90
N THR A 28 1.29 4.16 12.26
CA THR A 28 2.37 4.19 11.27
C THR A 28 2.48 2.87 10.51
N MET A 29 1.87 1.80 11.03
CA MET A 29 1.92 0.47 10.44
C MET A 29 0.62 -0.27 10.76
N LEU A 30 0.09 -0.98 9.77
CA LEU A 30 -1.06 -1.86 9.92
C LEU A 30 -0.72 -3.25 9.37
N CYS A 31 -1.22 -4.28 10.03
CA CYS A 31 -1.08 -5.64 9.55
C CYS A 31 -2.42 -6.34 9.75
N TYR A 32 -3.15 -6.55 8.66
CA TYR A 32 -4.49 -7.10 8.67
C TYR A 32 -4.67 -8.14 7.59
N ASN A 33 -5.62 -9.03 7.81
CA ASN A 33 -6.13 -9.90 6.77
C ASN A 33 -7.09 -9.07 5.90
N LEU A 34 -6.69 -8.77 4.69
CA LEU A 34 -7.51 -8.04 3.71
C LEU A 34 -7.82 -8.97 2.55
N GLY A 35 -9.11 -9.18 2.26
CA GLY A 35 -9.51 -10.05 1.18
C GLY A 35 -9.02 -11.48 1.32
N GLY A 36 -8.78 -11.96 2.53
CA GLY A 36 -8.27 -13.31 2.81
C GLY A 36 -6.76 -13.42 2.78
N VAL A 37 -6.05 -12.29 2.60
CA VAL A 37 -4.58 -12.28 2.48
C VAL A 37 -4.00 -11.36 3.54
N MET A 38 -3.02 -11.87 4.30
CA MET A 38 -2.35 -11.06 5.32
C MET A 38 -1.56 -9.95 4.66
N THR A 39 -1.88 -8.70 4.98
CA THR A 39 -1.34 -7.52 4.33
C THR A 39 -0.64 -6.64 5.37
N PHE A 40 0.62 -6.30 5.08
CA PHE A 40 1.41 -5.35 5.87
C PHE A 40 1.40 -4.01 5.14
N MET A 41 0.91 -2.97 5.81
CA MET A 41 0.80 -1.64 5.21
C MET A 41 1.54 -0.62 6.07
N THR A 42 2.40 0.17 5.44
CA THR A 42 3.14 1.24 6.12
C THR A 42 3.46 2.35 5.13
N HIS A 43 3.70 3.56 5.62
CA HIS A 43 4.23 4.61 4.76
C HIS A 43 5.65 4.29 4.30
N GLY A 44 6.46 3.68 5.16
CA GLY A 44 7.81 3.24 4.82
C GLY A 44 8.93 4.10 5.39
N HIS A 45 8.63 5.28 5.95
CA HIS A 45 9.68 6.15 6.48
C HIS A 45 10.41 5.51 7.67
N GLN A 46 9.72 4.73 8.50
CA GLN A 46 10.33 4.03 9.64
C GLN A 46 11.17 2.84 9.20
N GLN A 47 10.90 2.27 8.02
CA GLN A 47 11.64 1.16 7.46
C GLN A 47 12.76 1.63 6.51
N GLN A 48 12.96 2.95 6.41
CA GLN A 48 14.03 3.54 5.60
C GLN A 48 14.01 3.11 4.14
N VAL A 49 12.81 3.06 3.54
CA VAL A 49 12.61 2.52 2.18
C VAL A 49 13.36 3.31 1.10
N LYS A 50 13.74 4.58 1.37
CA LYS A 50 14.55 5.35 0.41
C LYS A 50 15.97 4.83 0.29
N SER A 51 16.43 4.06 1.29
CA SER A 51 17.74 3.41 1.27
C SER A 51 17.67 1.97 0.76
N GLY A 52 16.46 1.50 0.39
CA GLY A 52 16.21 0.15 -0.07
C GLY A 52 15.06 -0.49 0.70
N ILE A 53 14.48 -1.55 0.17
CA ILE A 53 13.29 -2.18 0.74
C ILE A 53 13.58 -3.44 1.56
N GLY A 54 14.85 -3.83 1.71
CA GLY A 54 15.22 -5.05 2.45
C GLY A 54 14.69 -5.07 3.89
N GLY A 55 14.82 -3.95 4.61
CA GLY A 55 14.29 -3.83 5.97
C GLY A 55 12.78 -3.94 6.03
N LEU A 56 12.09 -3.33 5.07
CA LEU A 56 10.64 -3.39 4.96
C LEU A 56 10.18 -4.84 4.74
N LEU A 57 10.81 -5.55 3.81
CA LEU A 57 10.46 -6.94 3.50
C LEU A 57 10.72 -7.87 4.68
N SER A 58 11.84 -7.67 5.38
CA SER A 58 12.14 -8.45 6.58
C SER A 58 11.08 -8.26 7.66
N GLU A 59 10.64 -7.04 7.87
CA GLU A 59 9.60 -6.74 8.86
C GLU A 59 8.27 -7.39 8.45
N ALA A 60 7.88 -7.27 7.19
CA ALA A 60 6.65 -7.87 6.69
C ALA A 60 6.66 -9.40 6.85
N ARG A 61 7.79 -10.05 6.60
CA ARG A 61 7.94 -11.50 6.76
C ARG A 61 7.82 -11.93 8.20
N ARG A 62 8.20 -11.09 9.15
CA ARG A 62 8.01 -11.38 10.58
C ARG A 62 6.55 -11.48 10.98
N TYR A 63 5.65 -10.84 10.23
CA TYR A 63 4.22 -10.90 10.44
C TYR A 63 3.52 -11.89 9.52
N ASP A 64 4.28 -12.71 8.81
CA ASP A 64 3.75 -13.68 7.83
C ASP A 64 2.89 -13.02 6.75
N ALA A 65 3.22 -11.79 6.38
CA ALA A 65 2.48 -11.07 5.35
C ALA A 65 2.69 -11.71 3.98
N LYS A 66 1.65 -11.66 3.17
CA LYS A 66 1.69 -12.09 1.77
C LYS A 66 1.72 -10.90 0.82
N VAL A 67 1.40 -9.70 1.35
CA VAL A 67 1.38 -8.46 0.60
C VAL A 67 2.00 -7.36 1.46
N VAL A 68 2.84 -6.54 0.84
CA VAL A 68 3.38 -5.33 1.44
C VAL A 68 2.88 -4.14 0.63
N LEU A 69 2.22 -3.21 1.31
CA LEU A 69 1.80 -1.93 0.74
C LEU A 69 2.62 -0.84 1.40
N TYR A 70 3.34 -0.05 0.61
CA TYR A 70 4.17 1.02 1.17
C TYR A 70 4.20 2.24 0.25
N GLY A 71 4.72 3.35 0.77
CA GLY A 71 4.83 4.59 0.02
C GLY A 71 6.17 5.27 0.28
N HIS A 72 6.12 6.57 0.57
CA HIS A 72 7.25 7.44 0.93
C HIS A 72 8.18 7.79 -0.23
N THR A 73 8.58 6.81 -1.06
CA THR A 73 9.50 7.06 -2.18
C THR A 73 8.84 7.82 -3.34
N HIS A 74 7.51 7.78 -3.44
CA HIS A 74 6.71 8.29 -4.55
C HIS A 74 7.03 7.61 -5.89
N VAL A 75 7.72 6.48 -5.85
CA VAL A 75 8.07 5.69 -7.05
C VAL A 75 7.17 4.47 -7.08
N ALA A 76 6.30 4.40 -8.10
CA ALA A 76 5.38 3.28 -8.25
C ALA A 76 6.14 1.99 -8.52
N ASP A 77 5.73 0.90 -7.87
CA ASP A 77 6.34 -0.41 -8.01
C ASP A 77 5.31 -1.49 -7.70
N CYS A 78 5.29 -2.54 -8.47
CA CYS A 78 4.43 -3.68 -8.23
C CYS A 78 5.14 -4.93 -8.74
N HIS A 79 5.59 -5.79 -7.81
CA HIS A 79 6.32 -7.00 -8.19
C HIS A 79 6.15 -8.09 -7.14
N PRO A 80 6.24 -9.37 -7.53
CA PRO A 80 6.34 -10.47 -6.57
C PRO A 80 7.79 -10.73 -6.20
N GLU A 81 8.01 -11.17 -4.96
CA GLU A 81 9.31 -11.69 -4.51
C GLU A 81 9.36 -13.19 -4.75
N ASP A 82 10.56 -13.77 -4.66
CA ASP A 82 10.77 -15.20 -4.94
C ASP A 82 9.95 -16.13 -4.04
N ASP A 83 9.65 -15.69 -2.82
CA ASP A 83 8.86 -16.47 -1.86
C ASP A 83 7.35 -16.24 -1.99
N GLY A 84 6.91 -15.52 -3.03
CA GLY A 84 5.50 -15.26 -3.26
C GLY A 84 4.95 -14.00 -2.56
N LEU A 85 5.79 -13.27 -1.83
CA LEU A 85 5.39 -11.99 -1.23
C LEU A 85 5.20 -10.96 -2.32
N TRP A 86 4.02 -10.33 -2.37
CA TRP A 86 3.75 -9.25 -3.31
C TRP A 86 4.10 -7.90 -2.69
N VAL A 87 4.75 -7.06 -3.47
CA VAL A 87 5.23 -5.74 -3.04
C VAL A 87 4.56 -4.70 -3.93
N LEU A 88 3.85 -3.75 -3.31
CA LEU A 88 3.12 -2.72 -4.05
C LEU A 88 3.36 -1.36 -3.44
N ASN A 89 3.90 -0.46 -4.25
CA ASN A 89 3.93 0.98 -3.97
C ASN A 89 3.08 1.65 -5.06
N PRO A 90 1.96 2.28 -4.70
CA PRO A 90 1.09 2.89 -5.71
C PRO A 90 1.67 4.15 -6.35
N GLY A 91 2.78 4.66 -5.85
CA GLY A 91 3.33 5.93 -6.30
C GLY A 91 2.65 7.10 -5.60
N SER A 92 2.63 8.25 -6.23
CA SER A 92 2.02 9.45 -5.67
C SER A 92 0.74 9.81 -6.41
N ALA A 93 -0.39 9.82 -5.71
CA ALA A 93 -1.67 10.23 -6.28
C ALA A 93 -1.82 11.75 -6.34
N GLY A 94 -1.03 12.47 -5.54
CA GLY A 94 -1.16 13.93 -5.41
C GLY A 94 -0.37 14.76 -6.42
N HIS A 95 0.40 14.11 -7.30
CA HIS A 95 1.23 14.80 -8.29
C HIS A 95 0.66 14.62 -9.69
N ALA A 96 0.96 15.55 -10.60
CA ALA A 96 0.61 15.40 -12.01
C ALA A 96 1.22 14.10 -12.53
N GLY A 97 0.43 13.30 -13.25
CA GLY A 97 0.86 11.97 -13.67
C GLY A 97 0.85 10.95 -12.54
N GLY A 98 0.08 11.21 -11.48
CA GLY A 98 -0.01 10.32 -10.33
C GLY A 98 -0.56 8.95 -10.66
N SER A 99 -0.44 8.03 -9.71
CA SER A 99 -0.84 6.63 -9.89
C SER A 99 -1.50 6.07 -8.64
N ALA A 100 -2.20 4.97 -8.82
CA ALA A 100 -2.79 4.19 -7.75
C ALA A 100 -2.53 2.71 -8.04
N GLY A 101 -2.67 1.88 -7.03
CA GLY A 101 -2.49 0.45 -7.19
C GLY A 101 -3.80 -0.29 -6.97
N ILE A 102 -3.98 -1.39 -7.68
CA ILE A 102 -5.11 -2.31 -7.52
C ILE A 102 -4.55 -3.67 -7.16
N LEU A 103 -5.10 -4.27 -6.13
CA LEU A 103 -4.75 -5.61 -5.71
C LEU A 103 -6.03 -6.43 -5.62
N GLU A 104 -6.07 -7.56 -6.30
CA GLU A 104 -7.22 -8.46 -6.27
C GLU A 104 -6.83 -9.79 -5.63
N THR A 105 -7.75 -10.35 -4.84
CA THR A 105 -7.54 -11.63 -4.17
C THR A 105 -8.72 -12.56 -4.41
N ASP A 106 -8.48 -13.86 -4.23
CA ASP A 106 -9.51 -14.89 -4.30
C ASP A 106 -9.96 -15.38 -2.91
N GLY A 107 -9.54 -14.69 -1.85
CA GLY A 107 -9.80 -15.11 -0.48
C GLY A 107 -8.64 -15.86 0.16
N GLN A 108 -7.63 -16.26 -0.61
CA GLN A 108 -6.47 -17.00 -0.13
C GLN A 108 -5.16 -16.49 -0.70
N THR A 109 -5.18 -16.10 -1.98
CA THR A 109 -3.98 -15.64 -2.69
C THR A 109 -4.25 -14.35 -3.45
N VAL A 110 -3.18 -13.67 -3.84
CA VAL A 110 -3.26 -12.51 -4.73
C VAL A 110 -3.46 -13.04 -6.15
N THR A 111 -4.52 -12.61 -6.80
CA THR A 111 -4.84 -13.01 -8.18
C THR A 111 -4.42 -11.96 -9.20
N ALA A 112 -4.33 -10.69 -8.79
CA ALA A 112 -3.87 -9.61 -9.66
C ALA A 112 -3.29 -8.48 -8.82
N CYS A 113 -2.25 -7.85 -9.33
CA CYS A 113 -1.65 -6.66 -8.74
C CYS A 113 -1.16 -5.80 -9.88
N TYR A 114 -1.67 -4.57 -10.00
CA TYR A 114 -1.29 -3.69 -11.09
C TYR A 114 -1.43 -2.22 -10.70
N LEU A 115 -0.80 -1.37 -11.48
CA LEU A 115 -0.79 0.08 -11.28
C LEU A 115 -1.70 0.73 -12.31
N ILE A 116 -2.41 1.78 -11.89
CA ILE A 116 -3.24 2.58 -12.77
C ILE A 116 -2.71 4.01 -12.73
N SER A 117 -2.42 4.57 -13.90
CA SER A 117 -2.02 5.96 -14.01
C SER A 117 -3.22 6.89 -13.92
N GLN A 118 -2.96 8.17 -13.65
CA GLN A 118 -4.00 9.19 -13.63
C GLN A 118 -4.75 9.25 -14.97
N THR A 119 -4.02 9.13 -16.08
CA THR A 119 -4.60 9.14 -17.41
C THR A 119 -5.58 7.98 -17.60
N GLU A 120 -5.20 6.77 -17.17
CA GLU A 120 -6.08 5.60 -17.24
C GLU A 120 -7.33 5.76 -16.39
N LEU A 121 -7.21 6.37 -15.21
CA LEU A 121 -8.35 6.63 -14.36
C LEU A 121 -9.32 7.62 -14.99
N GLU A 122 -8.82 8.64 -15.66
CA GLU A 122 -9.64 9.61 -16.39
C GLU A 122 -10.38 8.95 -17.55
N ASP A 123 -9.73 8.04 -18.26
CA ASP A 123 -10.33 7.31 -19.39
C ASP A 123 -11.47 6.39 -18.94
N LEU A 124 -11.50 5.97 -17.67
CA LEU A 124 -12.56 5.13 -17.14
C LEU A 124 -13.82 5.93 -16.77
N GLN A 125 -13.72 7.24 -16.75
CA GLN A 125 -14.84 8.13 -16.44
C GLN A 125 -15.56 8.56 -17.69
#